data_00438e0692be743028c6f26fad9a1e6b
#
_entry.id   00438e0692be743028c6f26fad9a1e6b
#
_cell.length_a   1.000
_cell.length_b   1.000
_cell.length_c   1.000
_cell.angle_alpha   90.00
_cell.angle_beta   90.00
_cell.angle_gamma   90.00
#
_symmetry.space_group_name_H-M   'P 1'
#
loop_
_entity.id
_entity.type
_entity.pdbx_description
1 polymer ?
#
loop_
_entity_poly.entity_id
_entity_poly.type
_entity_poly.pdbx_seq_one_letter_code
_entity_poly.pdbx_strand_id
1 'polypeptide(L)'
;MTAQAKLMQYRDADCFGATLDHTIVRDLPRDPAIKRILIIKWGGMGDIVISTAIMEDIRLAFPQAELHLNTMPAWQSLFTHDPRFSRVWCVNLQQQPGRWRAYRQWLAEVAAMQYDLMIDLQTNDKSRSLLTMLRLMGKAPALLLGNHPRFPYTIHQRQRLPQAHGFQIMQQTLLCAGIPLRTFAPKLHTPPSSVASAGQLLAGHALQHKSFVVFLCGSHASGQTKRWGAKHYADLVAHYVQQGMRVVLLGGRDETEECLAIASQHPQHVVNLCGQTSLLEVPVICAQAAAIVANDTGTAHLAAATSTPMTVICGPTNPLRVKPLGQQVLALQLDVPCKNCYAKQCSHHSCMQQLTPQRLVPYLAEPKHA
;
A
#
# COMPACT_ATOMS: atom_id res chain seq x y z
N MET A 1 -23.23 28.79 16.88
CA MET A 1 -22.15 28.47 15.92
C MET A 1 -21.44 27.24 16.45
N THR A 2 -21.67 26.07 15.85
CA THR A 2 -20.93 24.83 16.20
C THR A 2 -19.46 25.03 15.89
N ALA A 3 -18.58 24.83 16.87
CA ALA A 3 -17.14 24.93 16.66
C ALA A 3 -16.71 24.05 15.49
N GLN A 4 -15.98 24.66 14.56
CA GLN A 4 -15.50 23.95 13.36
C GLN A 4 -14.50 22.86 13.79
N ALA A 5 -14.73 21.61 13.37
CA ALA A 5 -13.87 20.49 13.73
C ALA A 5 -12.39 20.77 13.34
N LYS A 6 -11.45 20.48 14.24
CA LYS A 6 -10.01 20.67 14.03
C LYS A 6 -9.50 19.75 12.91
N LEU A 7 -8.58 20.25 12.10
CA LEU A 7 -7.87 19.44 11.11
C LEU A 7 -6.60 18.87 11.74
N MET A 8 -6.53 17.54 11.80
CA MET A 8 -5.40 16.79 12.33
C MET A 8 -4.44 16.43 11.20
N GLN A 9 -3.14 16.46 11.49
CA GLN A 9 -2.05 16.14 10.57
C GLN A 9 -1.30 14.92 11.09
N TYR A 10 -0.92 14.02 10.18
CA TYR A 10 -0.17 12.81 10.51
C TYR A 10 0.99 12.61 9.53
N ARG A 11 2.20 12.61 10.06
CA ARG A 11 3.44 12.29 9.34
C ARG A 11 3.96 10.93 9.75
N ASP A 12 5.05 10.47 9.15
CA ASP A 12 5.69 9.19 9.50
C ASP A 12 6.04 9.12 11.00
N ALA A 13 6.53 10.21 11.59
CA ALA A 13 6.84 10.26 13.02
C ALA A 13 5.65 9.98 13.93
N ASP A 14 4.44 10.42 13.53
CA ASP A 14 3.21 10.19 14.29
C ASP A 14 2.72 8.74 14.14
N CYS A 15 2.91 8.15 12.94
CA CYS A 15 2.39 6.82 12.60
C CYS A 15 3.31 5.68 13.03
N PHE A 16 4.61 5.93 13.14
CA PHE A 16 5.63 4.92 13.46
C PHE A 16 6.25 5.10 14.85
N GLY A 17 5.46 5.64 15.79
CA GLY A 17 5.87 5.91 17.17
C GLY A 17 5.81 4.70 18.11
N ALA A 18 5.42 3.51 17.66
CA ALA A 18 5.40 2.34 18.54
C ALA A 18 6.83 1.89 18.88
N THR A 19 7.09 1.68 20.17
CA THR A 19 8.37 1.11 20.62
C THR A 19 8.48 -0.34 20.16
N LEU A 20 9.48 -0.65 19.33
CA LEU A 20 9.76 -2.00 18.86
C LEU A 20 10.58 -2.76 19.90
N ASP A 21 10.26 -4.04 20.08
CA ASP A 21 11.05 -4.97 20.89
C ASP A 21 12.19 -5.53 20.04
N HIS A 22 13.42 -5.23 20.38
CA HIS A 22 14.63 -5.67 19.69
C HIS A 22 15.13 -7.04 20.16
N THR A 23 14.35 -7.78 20.95
CA THR A 23 14.73 -9.12 21.42
C THR A 23 14.74 -10.09 20.24
N ILE A 24 15.93 -10.58 19.90
CA ILE A 24 16.12 -11.63 18.91
C ILE A 24 15.76 -12.97 19.55
N VAL A 25 14.75 -13.65 18.98
CA VAL A 25 14.36 -15.01 19.38
C VAL A 25 15.28 -16.03 18.71
N ARG A 26 15.62 -15.79 17.43
CA ARG A 26 16.56 -16.58 16.66
C ARG A 26 17.21 -15.70 15.58
N ASP A 27 18.53 -15.73 15.50
CA ASP A 27 19.29 -14.99 14.48
C ASP A 27 19.34 -15.80 13.17
N LEU A 28 18.33 -15.64 12.32
CA LEU A 28 18.17 -16.38 11.07
C LEU A 28 19.18 -15.99 9.98
N PRO A 29 19.61 -14.73 9.81
CA PRO A 29 20.61 -14.35 8.80
C PRO A 29 21.95 -15.07 8.94
N ARG A 30 22.27 -15.58 10.12
CA ARG A 30 23.50 -16.35 10.37
C ARG A 30 23.35 -17.85 10.11
N ASP A 31 22.18 -18.34 9.78
CA ASP A 31 21.95 -19.75 9.51
C ASP A 31 22.27 -20.08 8.03
N PRO A 32 23.39 -20.75 7.72
CA PRO A 32 23.79 -21.01 6.35
C PRO A 32 22.93 -22.08 5.66
N ALA A 33 22.08 -22.78 6.41
CA ALA A 33 21.17 -23.79 5.87
C ALA A 33 19.96 -23.16 5.16
N ILE A 34 19.67 -21.88 5.38
CA ILE A 34 18.55 -21.18 4.74
C ILE A 34 18.92 -20.82 3.29
N LYS A 35 18.41 -21.60 2.33
CA LYS A 35 18.65 -21.44 0.88
C LYS A 35 17.40 -21.08 0.11
N ARG A 36 16.20 -21.44 0.60
CA ARG A 36 14.93 -21.19 -0.06
C ARG A 36 13.90 -20.67 0.93
N ILE A 37 13.39 -19.47 0.67
CA ILE A 37 12.48 -18.74 1.54
C ILE A 37 11.16 -18.49 0.83
N LEU A 38 10.03 -18.81 1.48
CA LEU A 38 8.70 -18.41 1.06
C LEU A 38 8.22 -17.21 1.87
N ILE A 39 7.86 -16.13 1.19
CA ILE A 39 7.18 -14.97 1.79
C ILE A 39 5.70 -15.03 1.43
N ILE A 40 4.81 -14.92 2.42
CA ILE A 40 3.36 -14.96 2.24
C ILE A 40 2.76 -13.59 2.54
N LYS A 41 2.11 -12.98 1.53
CA LYS A 41 1.40 -11.70 1.68
C LYS A 41 0.21 -11.60 0.72
N TRP A 42 -1.02 -11.56 1.28
CA TRP A 42 -2.29 -11.61 0.54
C TRP A 42 -3.19 -10.39 0.79
N GLY A 43 -2.71 -9.38 1.48
CA GLY A 43 -3.49 -8.20 1.89
C GLY A 43 -4.05 -7.37 0.74
N GLY A 44 -4.71 -6.28 1.07
CA GLY A 44 -5.09 -5.25 0.10
C GLY A 44 -3.87 -4.59 -0.52
N MET A 45 -4.07 -3.80 -1.59
CA MET A 45 -2.98 -3.15 -2.33
C MET A 45 -2.05 -2.35 -1.42
N GLY A 46 -2.61 -1.57 -0.49
CA GLY A 46 -1.81 -0.78 0.45
C GLY A 46 -0.89 -1.66 1.31
N ASP A 47 -1.42 -2.76 1.86
CA ASP A 47 -0.63 -3.71 2.66
C ASP A 47 0.48 -4.38 1.86
N ILE A 48 0.21 -4.72 0.60
CA ILE A 48 1.20 -5.30 -0.32
C ILE A 48 2.31 -4.28 -0.59
N VAL A 49 1.98 -3.05 -0.94
CA VAL A 49 2.96 -2.00 -1.24
C VAL A 49 3.83 -1.69 -0.02
N ILE A 50 3.24 -1.54 1.15
CA ILE A 50 4.00 -1.33 2.41
C ILE A 50 4.96 -2.50 2.67
N SER A 51 4.52 -3.74 2.41
CA SER A 51 5.34 -4.93 2.65
C SER A 51 6.56 -5.03 1.71
N THR A 52 6.61 -4.27 0.61
CA THR A 52 7.77 -4.28 -0.29
C THR A 52 9.05 -3.74 0.36
N ALA A 53 8.93 -2.85 1.34
CA ALA A 53 10.06 -2.41 2.17
C ALA A 53 10.59 -3.56 3.04
N ILE A 54 9.69 -4.33 3.63
CA ILE A 54 10.02 -5.51 4.45
C ILE A 54 10.64 -6.63 3.59
N MET A 55 10.11 -6.85 2.39
CA MET A 55 10.66 -7.81 1.43
C MET A 55 12.08 -7.44 1.00
N GLU A 56 12.39 -6.14 0.89
CA GLU A 56 13.74 -5.67 0.62
C GLU A 56 14.69 -5.98 1.78
N ASP A 57 14.27 -5.77 3.03
CA ASP A 57 15.10 -6.11 4.19
C ASP A 57 15.37 -7.63 4.29
N ILE A 58 14.37 -8.46 3.92
CA ILE A 58 14.56 -9.92 3.83
C ILE A 58 15.59 -10.24 2.74
N ARG A 59 15.49 -9.66 1.55
CA ARG A 59 16.47 -9.85 0.47
C ARG A 59 17.90 -9.48 0.90
N LEU A 60 18.04 -8.35 1.58
CA LEU A 60 19.35 -7.87 2.07
C LEU A 60 19.92 -8.77 3.15
N ALA A 61 19.09 -9.38 3.97
CA ALA A 61 19.50 -10.29 5.04
C ALA A 61 19.90 -11.68 4.52
N PHE A 62 19.32 -12.11 3.38
CA PHE A 62 19.57 -13.43 2.78
C PHE A 62 20.00 -13.30 1.30
N PRO A 63 21.18 -12.70 1.03
CA PRO A 63 21.61 -12.38 -0.34
C PRO A 63 21.85 -13.61 -1.23
N GLN A 64 22.03 -14.79 -0.63
CA GLN A 64 22.27 -16.05 -1.34
C GLN A 64 21.04 -16.97 -1.37
N ALA A 65 19.94 -16.60 -0.72
CA ALA A 65 18.73 -17.41 -0.70
C ALA A 65 17.85 -17.11 -1.90
N GLU A 66 17.21 -18.18 -2.40
CA GLU A 66 16.15 -18.09 -3.38
C GLU A 66 14.86 -17.61 -2.70
N LEU A 67 14.35 -16.44 -3.09
CA LEU A 67 13.13 -15.87 -2.54
C LEU A 67 11.94 -16.17 -3.44
N HIS A 68 10.89 -16.74 -2.86
CA HIS A 68 9.60 -16.94 -3.50
C HIS A 68 8.55 -16.07 -2.82
N LEU A 69 7.64 -15.47 -3.59
CA LEU A 69 6.52 -14.71 -3.08
C LEU A 69 5.20 -15.43 -3.37
N ASN A 70 4.39 -15.63 -2.35
CA ASN A 70 3.00 -16.04 -2.50
C ASN A 70 2.07 -14.86 -2.24
N THR A 71 1.35 -14.44 -3.29
CA THR A 71 0.44 -13.28 -3.24
C THR A 71 -0.91 -13.61 -3.88
N MET A 72 -1.80 -12.62 -3.98
CA MET A 72 -3.09 -12.74 -4.66
C MET A 72 -2.94 -12.46 -6.16
N PRO A 73 -3.77 -13.05 -7.03
CA PRO A 73 -3.74 -12.79 -8.48
C PRO A 73 -3.83 -11.31 -8.84
N ALA A 74 -4.61 -10.53 -8.05
CA ALA A 74 -4.77 -9.09 -8.26
C ALA A 74 -3.46 -8.29 -8.16
N TRP A 75 -2.44 -8.82 -7.47
CA TRP A 75 -1.16 -8.14 -7.24
C TRP A 75 0.01 -8.78 -7.99
N GLN A 76 -0.24 -9.81 -8.78
CA GLN A 76 0.81 -10.52 -9.53
C GLN A 76 1.63 -9.57 -10.40
N SER A 77 0.97 -8.66 -11.11
CA SER A 77 1.61 -7.71 -12.02
C SER A 77 2.62 -6.78 -11.33
N LEU A 78 2.49 -6.54 -10.03
CA LEU A 78 3.48 -5.76 -9.27
C LEU A 78 4.82 -6.48 -9.12
N PHE A 79 4.85 -7.81 -9.24
CA PHE A 79 6.01 -8.64 -8.92
C PHE A 79 6.49 -9.52 -10.07
N THR A 80 5.79 -9.54 -11.21
CA THR A 80 6.14 -10.42 -12.35
C THR A 80 7.58 -10.18 -12.87
N HIS A 81 8.05 -8.95 -12.80
CA HIS A 81 9.40 -8.57 -13.24
C HIS A 81 10.28 -8.10 -12.07
N ASP A 82 9.93 -8.43 -10.85
CA ASP A 82 10.69 -8.05 -9.67
C ASP A 82 11.87 -9.02 -9.47
N PRO A 83 13.12 -8.56 -9.63
CA PRO A 83 14.30 -9.42 -9.61
C PRO A 83 14.61 -10.01 -8.22
N ARG A 84 13.92 -9.57 -7.19
CA ARG A 84 14.05 -10.14 -5.84
C ARG A 84 13.50 -11.54 -5.75
N PHE A 85 12.53 -11.89 -6.61
CA PHE A 85 11.81 -13.15 -6.52
C PHE A 85 12.10 -14.03 -7.74
N SER A 86 12.67 -15.21 -7.51
CA SER A 86 12.81 -16.24 -8.54
C SER A 86 11.46 -16.87 -8.91
N ARG A 87 10.46 -16.80 -8.04
CA ARG A 87 9.11 -17.27 -8.29
C ARG A 87 8.06 -16.43 -7.58
N VAL A 88 7.02 -16.03 -8.32
CA VAL A 88 5.82 -15.38 -7.79
C VAL A 88 4.63 -16.31 -8.00
N TRP A 89 3.99 -16.71 -6.91
CA TRP A 89 2.84 -17.62 -6.93
C TRP A 89 1.58 -16.86 -6.61
N CYS A 90 0.53 -17.17 -7.33
CA CYS A 90 -0.77 -16.59 -7.08
C CYS A 90 -1.75 -17.68 -6.76
N VAL A 91 -2.44 -17.52 -5.63
CA VAL A 91 -3.54 -18.40 -5.27
C VAL A 91 -4.77 -17.56 -4.95
N ASN A 92 -5.90 -17.88 -5.57
CA ASN A 92 -7.15 -17.20 -5.29
C ASN A 92 -7.91 -17.92 -4.17
N LEU A 93 -7.58 -17.59 -2.92
CA LEU A 93 -8.23 -18.18 -1.73
C LEU A 93 -9.60 -17.55 -1.43
N GLN A 94 -10.05 -16.57 -2.24
CA GLN A 94 -11.37 -15.93 -2.11
C GLN A 94 -12.38 -16.48 -3.11
N GLN A 95 -11.95 -17.28 -4.08
CA GLN A 95 -12.81 -17.81 -5.14
C GLN A 95 -13.92 -18.70 -4.57
N GLN A 96 -15.14 -18.43 -5.00
CA GLN A 96 -16.32 -19.27 -4.73
C GLN A 96 -17.04 -19.54 -6.07
N PRO A 97 -17.44 -20.77 -6.38
CA PRO A 97 -17.08 -22.06 -5.75
C PRO A 97 -15.63 -22.46 -6.10
N GLY A 98 -15.03 -23.35 -5.29
CA GLY A 98 -13.68 -23.89 -5.60
C GLY A 98 -12.60 -23.59 -4.56
N ARG A 99 -12.92 -22.90 -3.47
CA ARG A 99 -11.97 -22.53 -2.41
C ARG A 99 -11.18 -23.73 -1.85
N TRP A 100 -11.84 -24.88 -1.66
CA TRP A 100 -11.19 -26.12 -1.17
C TRP A 100 -10.18 -26.68 -2.17
N ARG A 101 -10.47 -26.56 -3.48
CA ARG A 101 -9.51 -26.95 -4.53
C ARG A 101 -8.29 -26.04 -4.50
N ALA A 102 -8.47 -24.73 -4.37
CA ALA A 102 -7.39 -23.75 -4.25
C ALA A 102 -6.52 -24.03 -3.00
N TYR A 103 -7.12 -24.38 -1.86
CA TYR A 103 -6.38 -24.73 -0.64
C TYR A 103 -5.56 -26.01 -0.84
N ARG A 104 -6.15 -27.07 -1.41
CA ARG A 104 -5.43 -28.33 -1.70
C ARG A 104 -4.28 -28.12 -2.66
N GLN A 105 -4.50 -27.32 -3.72
CA GLN A 105 -3.48 -26.97 -4.69
C GLN A 105 -2.33 -26.23 -4.01
N TRP A 106 -2.63 -25.19 -3.23
CA TRP A 106 -1.64 -24.42 -2.49
C TRP A 106 -0.79 -25.30 -1.57
N LEU A 107 -1.44 -26.19 -0.79
CA LEU A 107 -0.75 -27.11 0.11
C LEU A 107 0.19 -28.05 -0.65
N ALA A 108 -0.26 -28.62 -1.78
CA ALA A 108 0.55 -29.51 -2.59
C ALA A 108 1.76 -28.79 -3.22
N GLU A 109 1.54 -27.63 -3.80
CA GLU A 109 2.59 -26.82 -4.45
C GLU A 109 3.64 -26.36 -3.43
N VAL A 110 3.20 -25.84 -2.28
CA VAL A 110 4.11 -25.38 -1.23
C VAL A 110 4.90 -26.54 -0.63
N ALA A 111 4.24 -27.69 -0.39
CA ALA A 111 4.91 -28.90 0.13
C ALA A 111 6.00 -29.44 -0.81
N ALA A 112 5.77 -29.35 -2.14
CA ALA A 112 6.73 -29.83 -3.14
C ALA A 112 8.01 -29.00 -3.21
N MET A 113 7.98 -27.74 -2.77
CA MET A 113 9.11 -26.80 -2.90
C MET A 113 10.18 -26.93 -1.81
N GLN A 114 9.90 -27.64 -0.72
CA GLN A 114 10.87 -27.89 0.36
C GLN A 114 11.57 -26.61 0.85
N TYR A 115 10.82 -25.65 1.35
CA TYR A 115 11.36 -24.41 1.91
C TYR A 115 12.13 -24.65 3.21
N ASP A 116 13.22 -23.90 3.42
CA ASP A 116 13.97 -23.89 4.67
C ASP A 116 13.34 -22.93 5.69
N LEU A 117 12.77 -21.82 5.19
CA LEU A 117 12.11 -20.79 5.97
C LEU A 117 10.80 -20.35 5.28
N MET A 118 9.75 -20.23 6.06
CA MET A 118 8.53 -19.51 5.62
C MET A 118 8.30 -18.31 6.50
N ILE A 119 8.02 -17.15 5.87
CA ILE A 119 7.76 -15.87 6.52
C ILE A 119 6.33 -15.45 6.22
N ASP A 120 5.46 -15.49 7.23
CA ASP A 120 4.08 -15.05 7.11
C ASP A 120 3.94 -13.57 7.49
N LEU A 121 3.92 -12.70 6.48
CA LEU A 121 3.65 -11.27 6.60
C LEU A 121 2.15 -10.94 6.52
N GLN A 122 1.29 -11.96 6.30
CA GLN A 122 -0.15 -11.76 6.13
C GLN A 122 -0.86 -11.52 7.45
N THR A 123 -0.39 -12.14 8.53
CA THR A 123 -0.82 -11.88 9.91
C THR A 123 -2.31 -12.10 10.20
N ASN A 124 -2.97 -13.02 9.50
CA ASN A 124 -4.37 -13.34 9.72
C ASN A 124 -4.63 -14.84 9.93
N ASP A 125 -5.87 -15.17 10.33
CA ASP A 125 -6.24 -16.56 10.63
C ASP A 125 -6.23 -17.48 9.41
N LYS A 126 -6.38 -16.93 8.18
CA LYS A 126 -6.39 -17.75 6.96
C LYS A 126 -5.00 -18.31 6.65
N SER A 127 -3.96 -17.45 6.66
CA SER A 127 -2.58 -17.91 6.45
C SER A 127 -2.16 -18.86 7.55
N ARG A 128 -2.47 -18.53 8.81
CA ARG A 128 -2.18 -19.38 9.96
C ARG A 128 -2.81 -20.76 9.85
N SER A 129 -4.08 -20.85 9.45
CA SER A 129 -4.77 -22.14 9.28
C SER A 129 -4.11 -23.02 8.21
N LEU A 130 -3.71 -22.45 7.07
CA LEU A 130 -3.02 -23.19 6.02
C LEU A 130 -1.62 -23.65 6.46
N LEU A 131 -0.87 -22.80 7.15
CA LEU A 131 0.42 -23.16 7.72
C LEU A 131 0.30 -24.23 8.82
N THR A 132 -0.76 -24.16 9.64
CA THR A 132 -1.10 -25.21 10.62
C THR A 132 -1.32 -26.54 9.92
N MET A 133 -2.11 -26.56 8.86
CA MET A 133 -2.39 -27.76 8.07
C MET A 133 -1.11 -28.35 7.47
N LEU A 134 -0.26 -27.49 6.88
CA LEU A 134 1.03 -27.89 6.33
C LEU A 134 1.95 -28.50 7.41
N ARG A 135 1.94 -27.93 8.61
CA ARG A 135 2.71 -28.41 9.75
C ARG A 135 2.23 -29.79 10.24
N LEU A 136 0.91 -29.95 10.38
CA LEU A 136 0.31 -31.23 10.79
C LEU A 136 0.55 -32.34 9.76
N MET A 137 0.65 -32.00 8.47
CA MET A 137 1.03 -32.91 7.40
C MET A 137 2.53 -33.27 7.38
N GLY A 138 3.35 -32.69 8.27
CA GLY A 138 4.80 -32.87 8.27
C GLY A 138 5.51 -32.27 7.04
N LYS A 139 4.86 -31.30 6.36
CA LYS A 139 5.34 -30.68 5.11
C LYS A 139 5.79 -29.22 5.28
N ALA A 140 5.62 -28.65 6.48
CA ALA A 140 6.16 -27.32 6.77
C ALA A 140 7.64 -27.39 7.16
N PRO A 141 8.45 -26.37 6.85
CA PRO A 141 9.83 -26.30 7.35
C PRO A 141 9.85 -26.19 8.89
N ALA A 142 11.02 -26.46 9.47
CA ALA A 142 11.26 -26.25 10.90
C ALA A 142 11.11 -24.75 11.27
N LEU A 143 11.49 -23.85 10.36
CA LEU A 143 11.51 -22.41 10.57
C LEU A 143 10.25 -21.75 9.97
N LEU A 144 9.32 -21.40 10.85
CA LEU A 144 8.12 -20.63 10.52
C LEU A 144 8.12 -19.32 11.29
N LEU A 145 8.31 -18.20 10.59
CA LEU A 145 8.30 -16.86 11.15
C LEU A 145 6.92 -16.20 10.94
N GLY A 146 6.37 -15.65 12.01
CA GLY A 146 5.12 -14.89 11.93
C GLY A 146 4.92 -14.00 13.15
N ASN A 147 3.89 -13.15 13.11
CA ASN A 147 3.60 -12.17 14.17
C ASN A 147 2.71 -12.70 15.31
N HIS A 148 2.39 -13.99 15.33
CA HIS A 148 1.44 -14.56 16.27
C HIS A 148 2.13 -15.56 17.21
N PRO A 149 1.95 -15.46 18.56
CA PRO A 149 2.64 -16.32 19.53
C PRO A 149 2.10 -17.74 19.64
N ARG A 150 1.25 -18.19 18.72
CA ARG A 150 0.63 -19.50 18.75
C ARG A 150 1.10 -20.35 17.57
N PHE A 151 0.98 -21.66 17.74
CA PHE A 151 1.16 -22.63 16.68
C PHE A 151 0.51 -22.14 15.36
N PRO A 152 1.15 -22.29 14.20
CA PRO A 152 2.31 -23.13 13.90
C PRO A 152 3.68 -22.42 13.92
N TYR A 153 3.75 -21.15 14.28
CA TYR A 153 5.00 -20.39 14.21
C TYR A 153 6.02 -20.89 15.24
N THR A 154 7.26 -21.06 14.80
CA THR A 154 8.40 -21.43 15.65
C THR A 154 9.22 -20.21 16.06
N ILE A 155 9.09 -19.13 15.30
CA ILE A 155 9.72 -17.83 15.59
C ILE A 155 8.61 -16.78 15.49
N HIS A 156 8.43 -16.02 16.56
CA HIS A 156 7.40 -14.97 16.61
C HIS A 156 7.81 -13.87 17.59
N GLN A 157 7.22 -12.69 17.41
CA GLN A 157 7.39 -11.57 18.33
C GLN A 157 6.86 -11.92 19.73
N ARG A 158 7.55 -11.47 20.76
CA ARG A 158 7.14 -11.66 22.16
C ARG A 158 5.99 -10.73 22.53
N GLN A 159 6.08 -9.46 22.10
CA GLN A 159 5.09 -8.43 22.34
C GLN A 159 4.29 -8.15 21.06
N ARG A 160 2.97 -8.18 21.15
CA ARG A 160 2.08 -7.81 20.04
C ARG A 160 1.89 -6.30 20.00
N LEU A 161 1.75 -5.76 18.79
CA LEU A 161 1.49 -4.34 18.51
C LEU A 161 0.12 -4.16 17.84
N PRO A 162 -1.01 -4.44 18.54
CA PRO A 162 -2.33 -4.54 17.89
C PRO A 162 -2.84 -3.21 17.33
N GLN A 163 -2.35 -2.07 17.83
CA GLN A 163 -2.76 -0.73 17.41
C GLN A 163 -1.72 -0.03 16.53
N ALA A 164 -0.56 -0.64 16.33
CA ALA A 164 0.49 -0.07 15.51
C ALA A 164 0.14 -0.10 14.01
N HIS A 165 0.86 0.71 13.25
CA HIS A 165 0.83 0.67 11.80
C HIS A 165 1.25 -0.71 11.28
N GLY A 166 0.63 -1.18 10.18
CA GLY A 166 0.95 -2.49 9.60
C GLY A 166 2.44 -2.68 9.28
N PHE A 167 3.13 -1.61 8.91
CA PHE A 167 4.58 -1.60 8.70
C PHE A 167 5.35 -1.97 9.98
N GLN A 168 5.03 -1.34 11.11
CA GLN A 168 5.72 -1.61 12.39
C GLN A 168 5.46 -3.03 12.90
N ILE A 169 4.26 -3.57 12.66
CA ILE A 169 3.97 -4.97 12.99
C ILE A 169 4.88 -5.91 12.21
N MET A 170 5.10 -5.65 10.92
CA MET A 170 6.01 -6.45 10.10
C MET A 170 7.48 -6.23 10.47
N GLN A 171 7.89 -4.99 10.79
CA GLN A 171 9.23 -4.69 11.31
C GLN A 171 9.52 -5.49 12.59
N GLN A 172 8.57 -5.52 13.53
CA GLN A 172 8.69 -6.29 14.76
C GLN A 172 8.86 -7.79 14.49
N THR A 173 8.20 -8.29 13.44
CA THR A 173 8.34 -9.69 13.02
C THR A 173 9.76 -9.97 12.48
N LEU A 174 10.37 -9.04 11.75
CA LEU A 174 11.75 -9.21 11.29
C LEU A 174 12.77 -9.13 12.42
N LEU A 175 12.58 -8.19 13.34
CA LEU A 175 13.52 -8.00 14.47
C LEU A 175 13.65 -9.25 15.34
N CYS A 176 12.54 -9.94 15.65
CA CYS A 176 12.60 -11.16 16.45
C CYS A 176 13.34 -12.31 15.75
N ALA A 177 13.53 -12.23 14.44
CA ALA A 177 14.28 -13.16 13.61
C ALA A 177 15.73 -12.71 13.34
N GLY A 178 16.19 -11.61 13.95
CA GLY A 178 17.52 -11.05 13.75
C GLY A 178 17.71 -10.37 12.39
N ILE A 179 16.64 -10.10 11.65
CA ILE A 179 16.70 -9.44 10.35
C ILE A 179 16.76 -7.92 10.56
N PRO A 180 17.84 -7.24 10.12
CA PRO A 180 18.01 -5.80 10.30
C PRO A 180 17.00 -4.99 9.51
N LEU A 181 16.50 -3.90 10.08
CA LEU A 181 15.63 -2.94 9.40
C LEU A 181 16.50 -1.88 8.72
N ARG A 182 16.41 -1.79 7.39
CA ARG A 182 17.19 -0.86 6.56
C ARG A 182 16.33 -0.04 5.60
N THR A 183 15.10 -0.51 5.35
CA THR A 183 14.22 0.04 4.32
C THR A 183 12.98 0.64 4.97
N PHE A 184 12.80 1.96 4.81
CA PHE A 184 11.73 2.75 5.43
C PHE A 184 10.78 3.40 4.40
N ALA A 185 10.87 2.99 3.14
CA ALA A 185 9.98 3.40 2.07
C ALA A 185 9.64 2.19 1.18
N PRO A 186 8.48 2.16 0.53
CA PRO A 186 8.14 1.07 -0.39
C PRO A 186 9.18 0.92 -1.50
N LYS A 187 9.51 -0.31 -1.85
CA LYS A 187 10.45 -0.65 -2.93
C LYS A 187 9.71 -1.40 -4.03
N LEU A 188 9.20 -0.65 -5.00
CA LEU A 188 8.61 -1.19 -6.22
C LEU A 188 9.67 -1.33 -7.31
N HIS A 189 9.62 -2.41 -8.05
CA HIS A 189 10.47 -2.63 -9.21
C HIS A 189 9.67 -2.34 -10.48
N THR A 190 9.99 -1.22 -11.12
CA THR A 190 9.29 -0.78 -12.32
C THR A 190 10.06 -1.23 -13.56
N PRO A 191 9.51 -2.11 -14.43
CA PRO A 191 10.19 -2.56 -15.62
C PRO A 191 10.33 -1.43 -16.65
N PRO A 192 11.35 -1.47 -17.52
CA PRO A 192 11.56 -0.44 -18.56
C PRO A 192 10.34 -0.23 -19.46
N SER A 193 9.56 -1.26 -19.73
CA SER A 193 8.31 -1.16 -20.51
C SER A 193 7.27 -0.25 -19.85
N SER A 194 7.08 -0.32 -18.52
CA SER A 194 6.17 0.57 -17.80
C SER A 194 6.69 2.01 -17.75
N VAL A 195 8.01 2.20 -17.69
CA VAL A 195 8.61 3.55 -17.77
C VAL A 195 8.37 4.15 -19.16
N ALA A 196 8.59 3.38 -20.23
CA ALA A 196 8.37 3.82 -21.61
C ALA A 196 6.88 4.13 -21.88
N SER A 197 5.98 3.26 -21.46
CA SER A 197 4.52 3.46 -21.62
C SER A 197 4.03 4.70 -20.88
N ALA A 198 4.41 4.88 -19.62
CA ALA A 198 4.07 6.08 -18.85
C ALA A 198 4.63 7.36 -19.51
N GLY A 199 5.88 7.30 -20.04
CA GLY A 199 6.49 8.40 -20.80
C GLY A 199 5.71 8.76 -22.05
N GLN A 200 5.23 7.77 -22.81
CA GLN A 200 4.38 7.98 -24.00
C GLN A 200 3.04 8.62 -23.62
N LEU A 201 2.40 8.18 -22.54
CA LEU A 201 1.16 8.79 -22.05
C LEU A 201 1.38 10.26 -21.68
N LEU A 202 2.43 10.59 -20.95
CA LEU A 202 2.75 11.96 -20.57
C LEU A 202 3.04 12.83 -21.80
N ALA A 203 3.84 12.33 -22.75
CA ALA A 203 4.18 13.04 -23.99
C ALA A 203 2.94 13.26 -24.88
N GLY A 204 2.06 12.28 -25.01
CA GLY A 204 0.79 12.37 -25.77
C GLY A 204 -0.15 13.45 -25.25
N HIS A 205 -0.03 13.82 -23.98
CA HIS A 205 -0.80 14.90 -23.36
C HIS A 205 0.02 16.18 -23.13
N ALA A 206 1.23 16.30 -23.70
CA ALA A 206 2.15 17.43 -23.49
C ALA A 206 2.38 17.77 -21.99
N LEU A 207 2.51 16.73 -21.15
CA LEU A 207 2.79 16.86 -19.71
C LEU A 207 4.30 16.80 -19.48
N GLN A 208 4.87 17.91 -19.00
CA GLN A 208 6.28 18.02 -18.69
C GLN A 208 6.55 17.72 -17.21
N HIS A 209 7.81 17.44 -16.88
CA HIS A 209 8.25 17.23 -15.50
C HIS A 209 7.85 18.43 -14.61
N LYS A 210 7.19 18.15 -13.49
CA LYS A 210 6.68 19.12 -12.50
C LYS A 210 5.70 20.19 -13.04
N SER A 211 5.15 20.03 -14.26
CA SER A 211 4.14 20.94 -14.81
C SER A 211 2.69 20.55 -14.46
N PHE A 212 2.49 19.50 -13.70
CA PHE A 212 1.17 18.98 -13.35
C PHE A 212 1.12 18.42 -11.93
N VAL A 213 -0.08 18.29 -11.42
CA VAL A 213 -0.38 17.60 -10.16
C VAL A 213 -1.22 16.36 -10.45
N VAL A 214 -1.10 15.33 -9.59
CA VAL A 214 -1.87 14.11 -9.71
C VAL A 214 -2.97 14.06 -8.65
N PHE A 215 -4.20 13.74 -9.05
CA PHE A 215 -5.28 13.42 -8.14
C PHE A 215 -5.61 11.92 -8.21
N LEU A 216 -5.62 11.28 -7.04
CA LEU A 216 -6.05 9.91 -6.81
C LEU A 216 -7.40 9.95 -6.07
N CYS A 217 -8.44 10.30 -6.80
CA CYS A 217 -9.74 10.66 -6.24
C CYS A 217 -10.65 9.48 -5.90
N GLY A 218 -10.29 8.28 -6.34
CA GLY A 218 -11.09 7.10 -6.12
C GLY A 218 -10.81 6.36 -4.80
N SER A 219 -11.47 5.23 -4.68
CA SER A 219 -11.20 4.18 -3.70
C SER A 219 -11.82 2.87 -4.20
N HIS A 220 -11.35 1.73 -3.70
CA HIS A 220 -11.97 0.43 -4.00
C HIS A 220 -13.50 0.48 -3.83
N ALA A 221 -14.25 -0.27 -4.65
CA ALA A 221 -15.72 -0.26 -4.67
C ALA A 221 -16.39 -0.42 -3.29
N SER A 222 -15.79 -1.20 -2.39
CA SER A 222 -16.26 -1.34 -0.99
C SER A 222 -15.84 -0.20 -0.06
N GLY A 223 -15.09 0.79 -0.55
CA GLY A 223 -14.52 1.89 0.22
C GLY A 223 -15.09 3.26 -0.12
N GLN A 224 -16.32 3.34 -0.62
CA GLN A 224 -16.96 4.60 -1.06
C GLN A 224 -16.94 5.69 0.03
N THR A 225 -17.05 5.32 1.29
CA THR A 225 -16.96 6.26 2.42
C THR A 225 -15.58 6.92 2.59
N LYS A 226 -14.56 6.44 1.89
CA LYS A 226 -13.22 7.05 1.84
C LYS A 226 -13.09 8.10 0.73
N ARG A 227 -14.06 8.23 -0.17
CA ARG A 227 -14.04 9.19 -1.28
C ARG A 227 -14.38 10.59 -0.77
N TRP A 228 -13.51 11.54 -1.09
CA TRP A 228 -13.73 12.94 -0.77
C TRP A 228 -14.85 13.57 -1.61
N GLY A 229 -15.05 13.02 -2.81
CA GLY A 229 -16.12 13.35 -3.73
C GLY A 229 -15.69 14.25 -4.88
N ALA A 230 -16.28 13.99 -6.05
CA ALA A 230 -15.94 14.67 -7.31
C ALA A 230 -16.05 16.20 -7.21
N LYS A 231 -17.06 16.72 -6.48
CA LYS A 231 -17.24 18.16 -6.28
C LYS A 231 -16.03 18.81 -5.61
N HIS A 232 -15.53 18.27 -4.51
CA HIS A 232 -14.39 18.83 -3.80
C HIS A 232 -13.11 18.77 -4.63
N TYR A 233 -12.89 17.68 -5.39
CA TYR A 233 -11.76 17.58 -6.31
C TYR A 233 -11.88 18.59 -7.46
N ALA A 234 -13.07 18.77 -8.05
CA ALA A 234 -13.30 19.77 -9.09
C ALA A 234 -13.05 21.22 -8.57
N ASP A 235 -13.56 21.53 -7.37
CA ASP A 235 -13.28 22.82 -6.73
C ASP A 235 -11.78 23.00 -6.48
N LEU A 236 -11.02 21.91 -6.17
CA LEU A 236 -9.57 21.96 -5.97
C LEU A 236 -8.80 22.14 -7.30
N VAL A 237 -9.32 21.68 -8.44
CA VAL A 237 -8.71 21.92 -9.76
C VAL A 237 -8.50 23.40 -9.99
N ALA A 238 -9.49 24.26 -9.65
CA ALA A 238 -9.40 25.70 -9.84
C ALA A 238 -8.21 26.33 -9.10
N HIS A 239 -7.87 25.84 -7.90
CA HIS A 239 -6.70 26.27 -7.14
C HIS A 239 -5.38 26.02 -7.90
N TYR A 240 -5.20 24.83 -8.49
CA TYR A 240 -3.99 24.49 -9.22
C TYR A 240 -3.93 25.17 -10.61
N VAL A 241 -5.06 25.37 -11.26
CA VAL A 241 -5.15 26.11 -12.53
C VAL A 241 -4.69 27.56 -12.35
N GLN A 242 -5.08 28.22 -11.25
CA GLN A 242 -4.60 29.56 -10.91
C GLN A 242 -3.07 29.64 -10.72
N GLN A 243 -2.43 28.51 -10.42
CA GLN A 243 -0.98 28.38 -10.31
C GLN A 243 -0.31 27.93 -11.63
N GLY A 244 -1.05 27.91 -12.74
CA GLY A 244 -0.56 27.48 -14.04
C GLY A 244 -0.35 25.97 -14.18
N MET A 245 -0.89 25.16 -13.26
CA MET A 245 -0.72 23.71 -13.25
C MET A 245 -1.87 23.01 -13.96
N ARG A 246 -1.55 21.91 -14.64
CA ARG A 246 -2.57 20.96 -15.11
C ARG A 246 -2.82 19.89 -14.05
N VAL A 247 -3.98 19.26 -14.10
CA VAL A 247 -4.34 18.18 -13.20
C VAL A 247 -4.46 16.86 -13.98
N VAL A 248 -3.83 15.82 -13.47
CA VAL A 248 -3.91 14.45 -14.02
C VAL A 248 -4.70 13.59 -13.06
N LEU A 249 -5.78 12.98 -13.53
CA LEU A 249 -6.56 12.02 -12.75
C LEU A 249 -6.03 10.60 -13.03
N LEU A 250 -5.69 9.87 -11.98
CA LEU A 250 -5.34 8.44 -12.04
C LEU A 250 -6.31 7.65 -11.17
N GLY A 251 -6.66 6.44 -11.64
CA GLY A 251 -7.56 5.55 -10.91
C GLY A 251 -7.83 4.27 -11.71
N GLY A 252 -8.53 3.33 -11.08
CA GLY A 252 -9.03 2.12 -11.71
C GLY A 252 -10.32 2.33 -12.49
N ARG A 253 -10.78 1.30 -13.21
CA ARG A 253 -12.03 1.37 -14.00
C ARG A 253 -13.28 1.62 -13.15
N ASP A 254 -13.28 1.22 -11.89
CA ASP A 254 -14.36 1.43 -10.92
C ASP A 254 -14.45 2.89 -10.40
N GLU A 255 -13.52 3.75 -10.84
CA GLU A 255 -13.43 5.17 -10.48
C GLU A 255 -13.73 6.09 -11.68
N THR A 256 -14.08 5.51 -12.84
CA THR A 256 -14.27 6.24 -14.11
C THR A 256 -15.33 7.30 -14.01
N GLU A 257 -16.47 7.01 -13.38
CA GLU A 257 -17.59 7.95 -13.24
C GLU A 257 -17.17 9.21 -12.46
N GLU A 258 -16.49 9.03 -11.34
CA GLU A 258 -15.99 10.15 -10.51
C GLU A 258 -14.94 10.98 -11.25
N CYS A 259 -14.00 10.33 -11.94
CA CYS A 259 -12.99 11.01 -12.75
C CYS A 259 -13.61 11.79 -13.92
N LEU A 260 -14.61 11.23 -14.59
CA LEU A 260 -15.35 11.93 -15.65
C LEU A 260 -16.10 13.15 -15.11
N ALA A 261 -16.74 13.05 -13.94
CA ALA A 261 -17.44 14.17 -13.31
C ALA A 261 -16.49 15.33 -12.96
N ILE A 262 -15.23 15.04 -12.60
CA ILE A 262 -14.20 16.08 -12.35
C ILE A 262 -13.73 16.67 -13.68
N ALA A 263 -13.36 15.84 -14.64
CA ALA A 263 -12.78 16.27 -15.91
C ALA A 263 -13.76 17.12 -16.75
N SER A 264 -15.05 16.80 -16.71
CA SER A 264 -16.09 17.54 -17.46
C SER A 264 -16.25 18.99 -17.02
N GLN A 265 -15.90 19.33 -15.77
CA GLN A 265 -15.96 20.70 -15.25
C GLN A 265 -14.75 21.55 -15.67
N HIS A 266 -13.62 20.91 -16.04
CA HIS A 266 -12.37 21.57 -16.39
C HIS A 266 -11.68 20.91 -17.60
N PRO A 267 -12.34 20.79 -18.77
CA PRO A 267 -11.89 19.94 -19.87
C PRO A 267 -10.55 20.37 -20.48
N GLN A 268 -10.15 21.64 -20.33
CA GLN A 268 -8.88 22.16 -20.86
C GLN A 268 -7.70 21.96 -19.89
N HIS A 269 -7.97 21.75 -18.60
CA HIS A 269 -6.95 21.73 -17.56
C HIS A 269 -6.76 20.36 -16.91
N VAL A 270 -7.73 19.45 -17.11
CA VAL A 270 -7.73 18.11 -16.53
C VAL A 270 -7.46 17.06 -17.60
N VAL A 271 -6.44 16.24 -17.38
CA VAL A 271 -6.13 15.04 -18.18
C VAL A 271 -6.64 13.82 -17.41
N ASN A 272 -7.67 13.17 -17.95
CA ASN A 272 -8.24 11.98 -17.34
C ASN A 272 -7.55 10.71 -17.88
N LEU A 273 -6.67 10.10 -17.08
CA LEU A 273 -6.00 8.82 -17.36
C LEU A 273 -6.60 7.66 -16.54
N CYS A 274 -7.78 7.85 -15.93
CA CYS A 274 -8.47 6.81 -15.17
C CYS A 274 -8.75 5.58 -16.04
N GLY A 275 -8.35 4.40 -15.57
CA GLY A 275 -8.48 3.14 -16.31
C GLY A 275 -7.51 2.94 -17.48
N GLN A 276 -6.59 3.89 -17.73
CA GLN A 276 -5.63 3.85 -18.83
C GLN A 276 -4.20 3.48 -18.40
N THR A 277 -3.97 3.31 -17.09
CA THR A 277 -2.65 3.00 -16.55
C THR A 277 -2.63 1.64 -15.88
N SER A 278 -1.50 0.95 -15.99
CA SER A 278 -1.18 -0.21 -15.17
C SER A 278 -0.73 0.22 -13.75
N LEU A 279 -0.70 -0.72 -12.80
CA LEU A 279 -0.29 -0.42 -11.43
C LEU A 279 1.14 0.13 -11.33
N LEU A 280 2.07 -0.36 -12.15
CA LEU A 280 3.47 0.08 -12.13
C LEU A 280 3.74 1.38 -12.91
N GLU A 281 2.81 1.83 -13.74
CA GLU A 281 2.86 3.16 -14.36
C GLU A 281 2.47 4.28 -13.41
N VAL A 282 1.61 3.99 -12.41
CA VAL A 282 1.19 4.97 -11.40
C VAL A 282 2.39 5.64 -10.71
N PRO A 283 3.35 4.93 -10.10
CA PRO A 283 4.50 5.57 -9.47
C PRO A 283 5.39 6.31 -10.48
N VAL A 284 5.49 5.87 -11.74
CA VAL A 284 6.27 6.56 -12.77
C VAL A 284 5.66 7.94 -13.06
N ILE A 285 4.36 8.00 -13.30
CA ILE A 285 3.64 9.26 -13.56
C ILE A 285 3.70 10.16 -12.32
N CYS A 286 3.48 9.60 -11.13
CA CYS A 286 3.53 10.33 -9.86
C CYS A 286 4.91 10.94 -9.59
N ALA A 287 6.00 10.27 -9.97
CA ALA A 287 7.36 10.80 -9.84
C ALA A 287 7.62 12.06 -10.70
N GLN A 288 6.90 12.21 -11.81
CA GLN A 288 6.97 13.38 -12.70
C GLN A 288 6.10 14.55 -12.23
N ALA A 289 5.12 14.31 -11.34
CA ALA A 289 4.22 15.33 -10.85
C ALA A 289 4.88 16.28 -9.82
N ALA A 290 4.40 17.51 -9.74
CA ALA A 290 4.83 18.48 -8.73
C ALA A 290 4.30 18.13 -7.34
N ALA A 291 3.05 17.65 -7.27
CA ALA A 291 2.39 17.26 -6.03
C ALA A 291 1.31 16.19 -6.30
N ILE A 292 0.87 15.52 -5.26
CA ILE A 292 -0.19 14.50 -5.32
C ILE A 292 -1.24 14.81 -4.24
N VAL A 293 -2.51 14.72 -4.61
CA VAL A 293 -3.64 14.74 -3.66
C VAL A 293 -4.41 13.42 -3.82
N ALA A 294 -4.64 12.73 -2.72
CA ALA A 294 -5.20 11.38 -2.75
C ALA A 294 -6.24 11.16 -1.65
N ASN A 295 -7.20 10.29 -1.90
CA ASN A 295 -7.93 9.62 -0.83
C ASN A 295 -7.05 8.52 -0.19
N ASP A 296 -7.46 7.99 0.98
CA ASP A 296 -6.88 6.76 1.53
C ASP A 296 -7.26 5.56 0.64
N THR A 297 -6.43 5.30 -0.37
CA THR A 297 -6.63 4.29 -1.41
C THR A 297 -5.35 3.49 -1.69
N GLY A 298 -5.50 2.32 -2.32
CA GLY A 298 -4.36 1.49 -2.71
C GLY A 298 -3.39 2.21 -3.67
N THR A 299 -3.90 3.01 -4.60
CA THR A 299 -3.09 3.80 -5.54
C THR A 299 -2.27 4.88 -4.84
N ALA A 300 -2.74 5.44 -3.71
CA ALA A 300 -1.96 6.35 -2.88
C ALA A 300 -0.71 5.69 -2.29
N HIS A 301 -0.79 4.39 -1.94
CA HIS A 301 0.38 3.64 -1.49
C HIS A 301 1.40 3.42 -2.61
N LEU A 302 0.96 3.18 -3.87
CA LEU A 302 1.85 3.11 -5.03
C LEU A 302 2.55 4.46 -5.26
N ALA A 303 1.80 5.56 -5.20
CA ALA A 303 2.32 6.93 -5.34
C ALA A 303 3.32 7.30 -4.23
N ALA A 304 3.10 6.80 -3.00
CA ALA A 304 3.98 7.02 -1.86
C ALA A 304 5.38 6.37 -2.00
N ALA A 305 5.55 5.44 -2.96
CA ALA A 305 6.87 4.90 -3.31
C ALA A 305 7.77 5.94 -4.03
N THR A 306 7.25 7.12 -4.35
CA THR A 306 7.98 8.23 -4.97
C THR A 306 8.38 9.28 -3.93
N SER A 307 9.28 10.19 -4.32
CA SER A 307 9.66 11.35 -3.51
C SER A 307 8.75 12.57 -3.71
N THR A 308 7.68 12.42 -4.52
CA THR A 308 6.75 13.52 -4.79
C THR A 308 5.91 13.84 -3.55
N PRO A 309 5.82 15.09 -3.13
CA PRO A 309 4.99 15.50 -2.00
C PRO A 309 3.53 15.06 -2.19
N MET A 310 2.96 14.42 -1.18
CA MET A 310 1.61 13.87 -1.26
C MET A 310 0.79 14.24 -0.03
N THR A 311 -0.42 14.74 -0.27
CA THR A 311 -1.44 14.95 0.76
C THR A 311 -2.51 13.88 0.63
N VAL A 312 -2.77 13.13 1.71
CA VAL A 312 -3.77 12.06 1.77
C VAL A 312 -4.94 12.47 2.65
N ILE A 313 -6.13 12.40 2.10
CA ILE A 313 -7.38 12.72 2.79
C ILE A 313 -7.91 11.44 3.45
N CYS A 314 -7.98 11.44 4.77
CA CYS A 314 -8.51 10.35 5.57
C CYS A 314 -9.86 10.75 6.20
N GLY A 315 -10.86 9.91 6.02
CA GLY A 315 -12.18 10.08 6.63
C GLY A 315 -12.43 9.03 7.72
N PRO A 316 -13.06 7.88 7.37
CA PRO A 316 -13.45 6.86 8.33
C PRO A 316 -12.28 5.99 8.83
N THR A 317 -11.11 6.08 8.23
CA THR A 317 -9.94 5.25 8.56
C THR A 317 -8.97 5.98 9.46
N ASN A 318 -8.27 5.24 10.33
CA ASN A 318 -7.28 5.80 11.24
C ASN A 318 -5.91 5.99 10.55
N PRO A 319 -5.45 7.24 10.33
CA PRO A 319 -4.16 7.49 9.67
C PRO A 319 -2.97 6.84 10.39
N LEU A 320 -3.01 6.72 11.71
CA LEU A 320 -1.96 6.04 12.49
C LEU A 320 -1.77 4.57 12.10
N ARG A 321 -2.75 3.97 11.42
CA ARG A 321 -2.74 2.56 11.03
C ARG A 321 -2.62 2.32 9.53
N VAL A 322 -3.08 3.30 8.71
CA VAL A 322 -3.27 3.09 7.27
C VAL A 322 -2.56 4.10 6.39
N LYS A 323 -1.94 5.14 6.95
CA LYS A 323 -1.23 6.15 6.16
C LYS A 323 -0.23 5.48 5.22
N PRO A 324 -0.17 5.86 3.93
CA PRO A 324 0.88 5.38 3.04
C PRO A 324 2.28 5.68 3.59
N LEU A 325 3.18 4.70 3.50
CA LEU A 325 4.56 4.80 3.96
C LEU A 325 5.35 5.73 3.04
N GLY A 326 5.90 6.82 3.57
CA GLY A 326 6.70 7.76 2.80
C GLY A 326 6.93 9.09 3.52
N GLN A 327 8.16 9.57 3.52
CA GLN A 327 8.56 10.81 4.22
C GLN A 327 7.86 12.06 3.71
N GLN A 328 7.49 12.08 2.42
CA GLN A 328 6.79 13.20 1.78
C GLN A 328 5.26 13.08 1.85
N VAL A 329 4.74 12.15 2.65
CA VAL A 329 3.30 11.89 2.79
C VAL A 329 2.76 12.54 4.05
N LEU A 330 1.84 13.48 3.87
CA LEU A 330 1.04 14.11 4.91
C LEU A 330 -0.38 13.56 4.85
N ALA A 331 -0.86 12.88 5.89
CA ALA A 331 -2.26 12.50 5.99
C ALA A 331 -3.04 13.54 6.82
N LEU A 332 -4.23 13.88 6.35
CA LEU A 332 -5.13 14.85 6.97
C LEU A 332 -6.45 14.18 7.36
N GLN A 333 -6.95 14.47 8.55
CA GLN A 333 -8.23 13.96 9.04
C GLN A 333 -8.93 15.02 9.91
N LEU A 334 -10.24 15.16 9.74
CA LEU A 334 -11.03 16.00 10.66
C LEU A 334 -11.24 15.31 12.01
N ASP A 335 -11.10 16.08 13.08
CA ASP A 335 -11.39 15.65 14.44
C ASP A 335 -12.90 15.69 14.70
N VAL A 336 -13.61 14.75 14.13
CA VAL A 336 -15.05 14.56 14.31
C VAL A 336 -15.31 13.39 15.27
N PRO A 337 -16.45 13.39 16.02
CA PRO A 337 -16.75 12.33 16.99
C PRO A 337 -16.73 10.91 16.42
N CYS A 338 -17.06 10.75 15.15
CA CYS A 338 -17.11 9.46 14.45
C CYS A 338 -15.84 9.14 13.66
N LYS A 339 -14.72 9.86 13.80
CA LYS A 339 -13.46 9.51 13.14
C LYS A 339 -13.04 8.08 13.48
N ASN A 340 -12.31 7.43 12.57
CA ASN A 340 -11.81 6.05 12.75
C ASN A 340 -12.92 4.99 12.90
N CYS A 341 -14.13 5.24 12.40
CA CYS A 341 -15.26 4.32 12.52
C CYS A 341 -15.19 3.11 11.57
N TYR A 342 -14.38 3.17 10.51
CA TYR A 342 -14.28 2.14 9.46
C TYR A 342 -15.62 1.75 8.82
N ALA A 343 -16.61 2.63 8.88
CA ALA A 343 -17.95 2.39 8.34
C ALA A 343 -17.89 2.24 6.81
N LYS A 344 -18.55 1.20 6.29
CA LYS A 344 -18.68 0.97 4.85
C LYS A 344 -19.83 1.77 4.22
N GLN A 345 -20.77 2.21 5.04
CA GLN A 345 -21.90 3.05 4.67
C GLN A 345 -22.06 4.15 5.71
N CYS A 346 -22.39 5.35 5.29
CA CYS A 346 -22.55 6.48 6.19
C CYS A 346 -23.62 7.45 5.62
N SER A 347 -24.59 7.81 6.45
CA SER A 347 -25.69 8.71 6.05
C SER A 347 -25.29 10.18 6.05
N HIS A 348 -24.35 10.60 6.89
CA HIS A 348 -23.97 12.01 7.04
C HIS A 348 -22.60 12.38 6.47
N HIS A 349 -21.69 11.44 6.33
CA HIS A 349 -20.35 11.55 5.73
C HIS A 349 -19.55 12.81 6.13
N SER A 350 -19.76 13.34 7.33
CA SER A 350 -19.23 14.64 7.80
C SER A 350 -17.71 14.72 7.77
N CYS A 351 -17.01 13.60 8.02
CA CYS A 351 -15.54 13.56 8.00
C CYS A 351 -14.95 13.92 6.62
N MET A 352 -15.70 13.72 5.54
CA MET A 352 -15.29 14.07 4.17
C MET A 352 -15.94 15.37 3.71
N GLN A 353 -17.25 15.54 3.94
CA GLN A 353 -17.98 16.72 3.46
C GLN A 353 -17.52 18.02 4.10
N GLN A 354 -17.16 18.02 5.40
CA GLN A 354 -16.70 19.22 6.11
C GLN A 354 -15.22 19.54 5.88
N LEU A 355 -14.45 18.64 5.27
CA LEU A 355 -13.10 18.92 4.82
C LEU A 355 -13.16 19.54 3.42
N THR A 356 -13.42 20.84 3.37
CA THR A 356 -13.51 21.58 2.11
C THR A 356 -12.13 21.84 1.48
N PRO A 357 -12.03 22.14 0.16
CA PRO A 357 -10.77 22.50 -0.50
C PRO A 357 -10.05 23.66 0.20
N GLN A 358 -10.78 24.69 0.65
CA GLN A 358 -10.21 25.84 1.35
C GLN A 358 -9.49 25.45 2.66
N ARG A 359 -9.97 24.40 3.31
CA ARG A 359 -9.31 23.85 4.52
C ARG A 359 -8.09 22.99 4.18
N LEU A 360 -8.06 22.41 2.98
CA LEU A 360 -6.98 21.55 2.52
C LEU A 360 -5.80 22.36 1.97
N VAL A 361 -6.07 23.45 1.24
CA VAL A 361 -5.07 24.28 0.55
C VAL A 361 -3.87 24.65 1.40
N PRO A 362 -3.97 25.10 2.67
CA PRO A 362 -2.82 25.46 3.49
C PRO A 362 -1.83 24.30 3.76
N TYR A 363 -2.21 23.07 3.47
CA TYR A 363 -1.43 21.86 3.74
C TYR A 363 -0.96 21.17 2.45
N LEU A 364 -1.30 21.73 1.31
CA LEU A 364 -0.81 21.21 0.02
C LEU A 364 0.64 21.61 -0.18
N ALA A 365 1.38 20.76 -0.86
CA ALA A 365 2.71 21.16 -1.33
C ALA A 365 2.58 22.26 -2.38
N GLU A 366 3.30 23.35 -2.18
CA GLU A 366 3.42 24.38 -3.21
C GLU A 366 4.19 23.80 -4.41
N PRO A 367 3.66 23.92 -5.63
CA PRO A 367 4.38 23.51 -6.82
C PRO A 367 5.64 24.36 -6.94
N LYS A 368 6.81 23.75 -6.84
CA LYS A 368 8.05 24.43 -7.20
C LYS A 368 8.08 24.51 -8.72
N HIS A 369 7.91 25.69 -9.27
CA HIS A 369 8.19 25.94 -10.68
C HIS A 369 9.66 25.60 -10.94
N ALA A 370 9.93 24.75 -11.93
CA ALA A 370 11.27 24.36 -12.35
C ALA A 370 11.99 25.52 -13.04
#